data_0b7eb7b0f845e89fa647b65c1a28915a
#
_entry.id   0b7eb7b0f845e89fa647b65c1a28915a
#
_cell.length_a   1.000
_cell.length_b   1.000
_cell.length_c   1.000
_cell.angle_alpha   90.00
_cell.angle_beta   90.00
_cell.angle_gamma   90.00
#
_symmetry.space_group_name_H-M   'P 1'
#
loop_
_entity.id
_entity.type
_entity.pdbx_description
1 polymer ?
#
loop_
_entity_poly.entity_id
_entity_poly.type
_entity_poly.pdbx_seq_one_letter_code
_entity_poly.pdbx_strand_id
1 'polypeptide(L)'
;MAGRTAVVLCMLAVLAGFPSGLQGARKLTTTQMRENTIRINALEIDRIDITEIIAEEKGPDQQIVVMDERSLNFDFDKSNVKPQYYDMLHKFIEYVNYNDYEVVIEGHTDSKGSNAYNMKLGMRRAQSVKAKLLEFGLDPSRIKGTVSKGEEEPVATNSTSEGRAQNRRIEFKLTRRGSL
;
A
#
# COMPACT_ATOMS: atom_id res chain seq x y z
N MET A 1 -10.48 -5.35 29.47
CA MET A 1 -10.89 -6.29 28.41
C MET A 1 -11.87 -5.68 27.38
N ALA A 2 -11.85 -4.38 27.14
CA ALA A 2 -12.82 -3.69 26.26
C ALA A 2 -12.23 -3.16 24.94
N GLY A 3 -10.97 -3.46 24.63
CA GLY A 3 -10.30 -2.90 23.44
C GLY A 3 -10.25 -3.83 22.20
N ARG A 4 -10.58 -5.09 22.34
CA ARG A 4 -10.45 -6.08 21.25
C ARG A 4 -11.64 -6.13 20.29
N THR A 5 -12.82 -5.76 20.76
CA THR A 5 -14.07 -5.91 19.99
C THR A 5 -14.29 -4.78 18.96
N ALA A 6 -13.73 -3.61 19.18
CA ALA A 6 -13.96 -2.44 18.30
C ALA A 6 -13.17 -2.51 16.98
N VAL A 7 -11.98 -3.13 16.98
CA VAL A 7 -11.13 -3.22 15.78
C VAL A 7 -11.67 -4.31 14.82
N VAL A 8 -12.15 -5.42 15.38
CA VAL A 8 -12.78 -6.51 14.60
C VAL A 8 -14.09 -6.04 13.97
N LEU A 9 -14.85 -5.17 14.65
CA LEU A 9 -16.13 -4.66 14.12
C LEU A 9 -15.93 -3.67 12.93
N CYS A 10 -14.83 -2.90 12.90
CA CYS A 10 -14.53 -2.04 11.75
C CYS A 10 -14.11 -2.82 10.50
N MET A 11 -13.44 -3.99 10.66
CA MET A 11 -13.09 -4.83 9.51
C MET A 11 -14.29 -5.64 8.97
N LEU A 12 -15.17 -6.11 9.85
CA LEU A 12 -16.41 -6.79 9.44
C LEU A 12 -17.40 -5.87 8.70
N ALA A 13 -17.40 -4.57 8.98
CA ALA A 13 -18.28 -3.62 8.29
C ALA A 13 -17.86 -3.38 6.82
N VAL A 14 -16.58 -3.59 6.48
CA VAL A 14 -16.08 -3.49 5.09
C VAL A 14 -16.43 -4.76 4.29
N LEU A 15 -16.57 -5.91 4.94
CA LEU A 15 -16.88 -7.18 4.29
C LEU A 15 -18.40 -7.41 4.06
N ALA A 16 -19.27 -6.69 4.76
CA ALA A 16 -20.73 -6.90 4.69
C ALA A 16 -21.43 -6.23 3.50
N GLY A 17 -20.74 -5.61 2.56
CA GLY A 17 -21.31 -4.80 1.48
C GLY A 17 -21.23 -5.39 0.07
N PHE A 18 -20.71 -6.60 -0.13
CA PHE A 18 -20.62 -7.18 -1.48
C PHE A 18 -21.73 -8.21 -1.73
N PRO A 19 -22.59 -7.99 -2.72
CA PRO A 19 -23.54 -9.03 -3.15
C PRO A 19 -22.75 -10.19 -3.79
N SER A 20 -22.92 -11.38 -3.24
CA SER A 20 -22.47 -12.64 -3.82
C SER A 20 -23.15 -12.86 -5.18
N GLY A 21 -22.41 -12.66 -6.23
CA GLY A 21 -22.83 -13.05 -7.57
C GLY A 21 -22.58 -11.99 -8.63
N LEU A 22 -21.37 -11.97 -9.18
CA LEU A 22 -21.14 -11.39 -10.51
C LEU A 22 -20.01 -12.12 -11.22
N GLN A 23 -20.39 -12.91 -12.18
CA GLN A 23 -19.54 -13.42 -13.24
C GLN A 23 -19.00 -12.23 -14.08
N GLY A 24 -17.70 -12.18 -14.27
CA GLY A 24 -17.00 -11.22 -15.12
C GLY A 24 -16.17 -10.22 -14.33
N ALA A 25 -14.85 -10.39 -14.40
CA ALA A 25 -13.88 -9.46 -13.83
C ALA A 25 -14.10 -8.07 -14.43
N ARG A 26 -14.75 -7.16 -13.69
CA ARG A 26 -14.86 -5.75 -14.04
C ARG A 26 -13.64 -5.02 -13.50
N LYS A 27 -12.91 -4.31 -14.36
CA LYS A 27 -11.91 -3.34 -13.94
C LYS A 27 -12.55 -2.35 -12.97
N LEU A 28 -12.08 -2.31 -11.73
CA LEU A 28 -12.56 -1.34 -10.75
C LEU A 28 -12.14 0.06 -11.19
N THR A 29 -13.03 1.03 -10.97
CA THR A 29 -12.68 2.45 -11.16
C THR A 29 -11.69 2.88 -10.07
N THR A 30 -10.96 3.98 -10.29
CA THR A 30 -10.06 4.58 -9.29
C THR A 30 -10.79 4.85 -7.96
N THR A 31 -12.08 5.18 -8.00
CA THR A 31 -12.91 5.40 -6.82
C THR A 31 -13.13 4.10 -6.04
N GLN A 32 -13.49 3.01 -6.73
CA GLN A 32 -13.68 1.69 -6.10
C GLN A 32 -12.35 1.14 -5.53
N MET A 33 -11.21 1.40 -6.19
CA MET A 33 -9.91 1.05 -5.64
C MET A 33 -9.59 1.84 -4.37
N ARG A 34 -10.02 3.11 -4.27
CA ARG A 34 -9.86 3.92 -3.05
C ARG A 34 -10.72 3.42 -1.89
N GLU A 35 -11.90 2.88 -2.16
CA GLU A 35 -12.76 2.26 -1.14
C GLU A 35 -12.11 0.99 -0.55
N ASN A 36 -11.30 0.28 -1.33
CA ASN A 36 -10.53 -0.89 -0.90
C ASN A 36 -9.10 -0.52 -0.44
N THR A 37 -8.87 0.72 0.02
CA THR A 37 -7.55 1.15 0.47
C THR A 37 -7.29 0.73 1.91
N ILE A 38 -6.24 -0.06 2.11
CA ILE A 38 -5.72 -0.40 3.44
C ILE A 38 -4.55 0.53 3.76
N ARG A 39 -4.67 1.27 4.87
CA ARG A 39 -3.59 2.08 5.43
C ARG A 39 -2.87 1.29 6.50
N ILE A 40 -1.61 0.94 6.22
CA ILE A 40 -0.75 0.24 7.16
C ILE A 40 0.03 1.29 7.96
N ASN A 41 -0.12 1.26 9.27
CA ASN A 41 0.62 2.10 10.19
C ASN A 41 1.65 1.23 10.93
N ALA A 42 2.93 1.61 10.91
CA ALA A 42 4.01 0.81 11.52
C ALA A 42 3.77 0.47 13.00
N LEU A 43 3.01 1.32 13.73
CA LEU A 43 2.62 1.08 15.12
C LEU A 43 1.47 0.08 15.28
N GLU A 44 0.74 -0.23 14.22
CA GLU A 44 -0.40 -1.18 14.26
C GLU A 44 -0.02 -2.55 13.72
N ILE A 45 1.10 -2.68 12.97
CA ILE A 45 1.56 -3.97 12.44
C ILE A 45 1.90 -4.95 13.57
N ASP A 46 2.44 -4.49 14.69
CA ASP A 46 2.68 -5.34 15.89
C ASP A 46 1.37 -5.80 16.56
N ARG A 47 0.23 -5.20 16.23
CA ARG A 47 -1.10 -5.53 16.79
C ARG A 47 -2.01 -6.28 15.82
N ILE A 48 -1.72 -6.22 14.53
CA ILE A 48 -2.45 -6.99 13.52
C ILE A 48 -1.69 -8.29 13.34
N ASP A 49 -2.19 -9.34 13.95
CA ASP A 49 -1.77 -10.68 13.60
C ASP A 49 -2.24 -10.96 12.17
N ILE A 50 -1.34 -10.75 11.21
CA ILE A 50 -1.61 -11.03 9.80
C ILE A 50 -2.01 -12.49 9.62
N THR A 51 -1.57 -13.37 10.52
CA THR A 51 -1.95 -14.77 10.53
C THR A 51 -3.46 -14.94 10.81
N GLU A 52 -4.08 -14.07 11.62
CA GLU A 52 -5.53 -14.08 11.85
C GLU A 52 -6.31 -13.55 10.62
N ILE A 53 -5.78 -12.57 9.90
CA ILE A 53 -6.41 -12.04 8.66
C ILE A 53 -6.29 -13.06 7.53
N ILE A 54 -5.20 -13.82 7.50
CA ILE A 54 -4.94 -14.86 6.49
C ILE A 54 -5.87 -16.07 6.67
N ALA A 55 -6.40 -16.31 7.88
CA ALA A 55 -7.07 -17.58 8.18
C ALA A 55 -8.50 -17.70 7.63
N GLU A 56 -9.20 -16.63 7.24
CA GLU A 56 -10.64 -16.72 6.96
C GLU A 56 -11.09 -16.39 5.53
N GLU A 57 -10.48 -15.47 4.79
CA GLU A 57 -10.84 -15.23 3.37
C GLU A 57 -9.70 -14.58 2.57
N LYS A 58 -9.58 -14.94 1.29
CA LYS A 58 -8.69 -14.22 0.36
C LYS A 58 -9.16 -12.78 0.21
N GLY A 59 -8.24 -11.83 0.25
CA GLY A 59 -8.51 -10.40 0.03
C GLY A 59 -9.23 -10.11 -1.30
N PRO A 60 -9.71 -8.89 -1.54
CA PRO A 60 -10.42 -8.50 -2.76
C PRO A 60 -9.52 -8.65 -4.00
N ASP A 61 -10.12 -8.77 -5.18
CA ASP A 61 -9.38 -8.95 -6.45
C ASP A 61 -8.48 -7.75 -6.79
N GLN A 62 -8.87 -6.56 -6.35
CA GLN A 62 -8.07 -5.34 -6.49
C GLN A 62 -8.13 -4.51 -5.21
N GLN A 63 -6.97 -4.05 -4.76
CA GLN A 63 -6.86 -3.16 -3.59
C GLN A 63 -5.64 -2.26 -3.65
N ILE A 64 -5.62 -1.22 -2.83
CA ILE A 64 -4.48 -0.35 -2.64
C ILE A 64 -4.00 -0.47 -1.19
N VAL A 65 -2.72 -0.79 -1.02
CA VAL A 65 -2.03 -0.72 0.28
C VAL A 65 -1.21 0.55 0.30
N VAL A 66 -1.46 1.43 1.27
CA VAL A 66 -0.78 2.72 1.40
C VAL A 66 0.19 2.68 2.57
N MET A 67 1.45 2.98 2.30
CA MET A 67 2.49 3.20 3.29
C MET A 67 2.88 4.68 3.28
N ASP A 68 2.38 5.46 4.23
CA ASP A 68 2.72 6.87 4.42
C ASP A 68 4.04 7.02 5.20
N GLU A 69 4.46 8.26 5.46
CA GLU A 69 5.73 8.55 6.16
C GLU A 69 5.83 7.92 7.56
N ARG A 70 4.70 7.57 8.19
CA ARG A 70 4.69 6.91 9.50
C ARG A 70 5.01 5.42 9.38
N SER A 71 4.65 4.82 8.24
CA SER A 71 4.85 3.39 7.94
C SER A 71 6.12 3.13 7.16
N LEU A 72 6.50 4.00 6.23
CA LEU A 72 7.68 3.88 5.38
C LEU A 72 8.27 5.26 5.12
N ASN A 73 9.12 5.73 6.02
CA ASN A 73 9.74 7.04 5.96
C ASN A 73 11.10 7.00 5.24
N PHE A 74 11.31 7.99 4.38
CA PHE A 74 12.61 8.28 3.78
C PHE A 74 13.21 9.53 4.41
N ASP A 75 14.53 9.55 4.61
CA ASP A 75 15.21 10.78 4.98
C ASP A 75 15.06 11.84 3.90
N PHE A 76 15.31 13.11 4.27
CA PHE A 76 15.25 14.20 3.32
C PHE A 76 16.16 13.92 2.11
N ASP A 77 15.63 14.07 0.91
CA ASP A 77 16.29 13.78 -0.37
C ASP A 77 16.86 12.35 -0.51
N LYS A 78 16.48 11.41 0.34
CA LYS A 78 16.91 10.01 0.26
C LYS A 78 15.78 9.12 -0.24
N SER A 79 16.17 8.00 -0.83
CA SER A 79 15.27 6.96 -1.30
C SER A 79 15.56 5.58 -0.69
N ASN A 80 16.55 5.45 0.20
CA ASN A 80 16.92 4.18 0.81
C ASN A 80 15.87 3.75 1.84
N VAL A 81 15.37 2.54 1.72
CA VAL A 81 14.50 1.92 2.73
C VAL A 81 15.33 1.62 3.99
N LYS A 82 14.85 2.10 5.14
CA LYS A 82 15.55 1.92 6.43
C LYS A 82 15.29 0.52 7.00
N PRO A 83 16.26 -0.07 7.75
CA PRO A 83 16.14 -1.41 8.31
C PRO A 83 14.91 -1.61 9.21
N GLN A 84 14.45 -0.57 9.90
CA GLN A 84 13.28 -0.64 10.78
C GLN A 84 11.97 -1.00 10.06
N TYR A 85 11.94 -0.93 8.73
CA TYR A 85 10.76 -1.27 7.91
C TYR A 85 10.86 -2.66 7.25
N TYR A 86 11.93 -3.40 7.50
CA TYR A 86 12.16 -4.68 6.83
C TYR A 86 11.13 -5.73 7.21
N ASP A 87 10.78 -5.84 8.50
CA ASP A 87 9.76 -6.79 8.96
C ASP A 87 8.40 -6.52 8.33
N MET A 88 8.04 -5.23 8.20
CA MET A 88 6.81 -4.84 7.51
C MET A 88 6.82 -5.27 6.03
N LEU A 89 7.95 -5.11 5.34
CA LEU A 89 8.07 -5.54 3.95
C LEU A 89 8.02 -7.07 3.81
N HIS A 90 8.59 -7.83 4.76
CA HIS A 90 8.44 -9.29 4.79
C HIS A 90 6.98 -9.71 4.93
N LYS A 91 6.25 -9.13 5.89
CA LYS A 91 4.81 -9.37 6.06
C LYS A 91 3.99 -8.98 4.82
N PHE A 92 4.36 -7.87 4.17
CA PHE A 92 3.74 -7.48 2.90
C PHE A 92 3.97 -8.52 1.78
N ILE A 93 5.17 -9.10 1.69
CA ILE A 93 5.48 -10.17 0.74
C ILE A 93 4.63 -11.41 1.01
N GLU A 94 4.49 -11.82 2.28
CA GLU A 94 3.63 -12.93 2.69
C GLU A 94 2.17 -12.68 2.26
N TYR A 95 1.67 -11.48 2.50
CA TYR A 95 0.33 -11.07 2.10
C TYR A 95 0.12 -11.12 0.58
N VAL A 96 1.08 -10.60 -0.20
CA VAL A 96 1.05 -10.65 -1.67
C VAL A 96 1.05 -12.09 -2.18
N ASN A 97 1.88 -12.94 -1.60
CA ASN A 97 2.00 -14.35 -1.99
C ASN A 97 0.73 -15.14 -1.65
N TYR A 98 0.21 -14.97 -0.44
CA TYR A 98 -1.00 -15.68 0.02
C TYR A 98 -2.21 -15.37 -0.85
N ASN A 99 -2.40 -14.11 -1.22
CA ASN A 99 -3.54 -13.66 -2.01
C ASN A 99 -3.34 -13.79 -3.52
N ASP A 100 -2.17 -14.24 -3.96
CA ASP A 100 -1.76 -14.34 -5.37
C ASP A 100 -1.83 -12.99 -6.12
N TYR A 101 -1.35 -11.91 -5.47
CA TYR A 101 -1.36 -10.58 -6.07
C TYR A 101 -0.18 -10.31 -7.00
N GLU A 102 -0.45 -9.49 -7.99
CA GLU A 102 0.50 -8.70 -8.77
C GLU A 102 0.53 -7.27 -8.23
N VAL A 103 1.69 -6.62 -8.31
CA VAL A 103 1.96 -5.36 -7.61
C VAL A 103 2.45 -4.30 -8.58
N VAL A 104 1.82 -3.13 -8.58
CA VAL A 104 2.39 -1.89 -9.12
C VAL A 104 2.74 -0.98 -7.94
N ILE A 105 3.96 -0.44 -7.93
CA ILE A 105 4.48 0.40 -6.85
C ILE A 105 4.45 1.85 -7.31
N GLU A 106 3.68 2.70 -6.64
CA GLU A 106 3.57 4.13 -6.96
C GLU A 106 4.23 5.00 -5.88
N GLY A 107 5.10 5.92 -6.30
CA GLY A 107 5.76 6.87 -5.41
C GLY A 107 5.14 8.24 -5.48
N HIS A 108 4.79 8.81 -4.32
CA HIS A 108 4.22 10.15 -4.15
C HIS A 108 5.12 11.03 -3.30
N THR A 109 5.00 12.33 -3.51
CA THR A 109 5.71 13.37 -2.75
C THR A 109 4.73 14.41 -2.21
N ASP A 110 5.21 15.28 -1.35
CA ASP A 110 4.53 16.54 -1.06
C ASP A 110 4.84 17.59 -2.15
N SER A 111 4.24 18.78 -2.02
CA SER A 111 4.40 19.87 -2.98
C SER A 111 5.67 20.72 -2.79
N LYS A 112 6.63 20.28 -1.97
CA LYS A 112 7.91 21.00 -1.83
C LYS A 112 8.86 20.62 -2.96
N GLY A 113 9.32 21.63 -3.70
CA GLY A 113 10.21 21.46 -4.83
C GLY A 113 9.51 21.71 -6.17
N SER A 114 10.19 21.40 -7.27
CA SER A 114 9.55 21.45 -8.59
C SER A 114 8.88 20.11 -8.92
N ASN A 115 7.82 20.14 -9.74
CA ASN A 115 7.15 18.93 -10.19
C ASN A 115 8.13 17.94 -10.84
N ALA A 116 9.03 18.42 -11.73
CA ALA A 116 10.03 17.58 -12.36
C ALA A 116 10.98 16.90 -11.35
N TYR A 117 11.34 17.58 -10.27
CA TYR A 117 12.12 17.02 -9.16
C TYR A 117 11.30 15.97 -8.41
N ASN A 118 10.06 16.29 -8.06
CA ASN A 118 9.17 15.42 -7.31
C ASN A 118 8.81 14.14 -8.09
N MET A 119 8.63 14.22 -9.39
CA MET A 119 8.48 13.04 -10.26
C MET A 119 9.70 12.12 -10.19
N LYS A 120 10.92 12.68 -10.26
CA LYS A 120 12.15 11.88 -10.14
C LYS A 120 12.32 11.30 -8.74
N LEU A 121 12.00 12.05 -7.68
CA LEU A 121 12.10 11.58 -6.30
C LEU A 121 11.12 10.44 -6.02
N GLY A 122 9.86 10.58 -6.43
CA GLY A 122 8.85 9.53 -6.30
C GLY A 122 9.27 8.25 -7.02
N MET A 123 9.83 8.38 -8.24
CA MET A 123 10.35 7.22 -8.99
C MET A 123 11.51 6.53 -8.25
N ARG A 124 12.51 7.29 -7.77
CA ARG A 124 13.64 6.71 -7.02
C ARG A 124 13.16 5.94 -5.77
N ARG A 125 12.18 6.48 -5.05
CA ARG A 125 11.58 5.81 -3.88
C ARG A 125 10.87 4.52 -4.24
N ALA A 126 10.03 4.54 -5.26
CA ALA A 126 9.34 3.34 -5.76
C ALA A 126 10.32 2.25 -6.22
N GLN A 127 11.40 2.64 -6.92
CA GLN A 127 12.45 1.71 -7.35
C GLN A 127 13.24 1.13 -6.18
N SER A 128 13.52 1.91 -5.14
CA SER A 128 14.21 1.41 -3.93
C SER A 128 13.36 0.41 -3.16
N VAL A 129 12.06 0.66 -3.05
CA VAL A 129 11.12 -0.31 -2.45
C VAL A 129 11.05 -1.58 -3.29
N LYS A 130 10.93 -1.47 -4.62
CA LYS A 130 11.00 -2.62 -5.53
C LYS A 130 12.26 -3.45 -5.31
N ALA A 131 13.43 -2.79 -5.28
CA ALA A 131 14.71 -3.48 -5.09
C ALA A 131 14.72 -4.25 -3.76
N LYS A 132 14.18 -3.65 -2.69
CA LYS A 132 14.12 -4.28 -1.37
C LYS A 132 13.14 -5.46 -1.33
N LEU A 133 11.98 -5.36 -1.98
CA LEU A 133 11.03 -6.49 -2.09
C LEU A 133 11.64 -7.67 -2.84
N LEU A 134 12.38 -7.41 -3.92
CA LEU A 134 13.10 -8.46 -4.66
C LEU A 134 14.23 -9.09 -3.82
N GLU A 135 14.99 -8.27 -3.09
CA GLU A 135 16.02 -8.75 -2.16
C GLU A 135 15.44 -9.67 -1.09
N PHE A 136 14.23 -9.38 -0.60
CA PHE A 136 13.52 -10.18 0.40
C PHE A 136 12.73 -11.36 -0.18
N GLY A 137 12.88 -11.62 -1.48
CA GLY A 137 12.38 -12.85 -2.11
C GLY A 137 10.99 -12.74 -2.74
N LEU A 138 10.46 -11.53 -2.97
CA LEU A 138 9.28 -11.41 -3.81
C LEU A 138 9.62 -11.82 -5.24
N ASP A 139 8.82 -12.72 -5.83
CA ASP A 139 8.99 -13.16 -7.21
C ASP A 139 8.93 -11.95 -8.16
N PRO A 140 9.96 -11.73 -9.00
CA PRO A 140 9.98 -10.63 -9.97
C PRO A 140 8.77 -10.57 -10.90
N SER A 141 8.18 -11.72 -11.23
CA SER A 141 7.00 -11.80 -12.09
C SER A 141 5.75 -11.16 -11.46
N ARG A 142 5.73 -11.00 -10.15
CA ARG A 142 4.65 -10.33 -9.43
C ARG A 142 4.72 -8.81 -9.52
N ILE A 143 5.89 -8.23 -9.83
CA ILE A 143 6.03 -6.78 -9.94
C ILE A 143 5.76 -6.34 -11.38
N LYS A 144 4.60 -5.73 -11.61
CA LYS A 144 4.17 -5.24 -12.92
C LYS A 144 4.75 -3.89 -13.30
N GLY A 145 5.22 -3.12 -12.32
CA GLY A 145 5.84 -1.84 -12.61
C GLY A 145 6.13 -0.97 -11.40
N THR A 146 6.87 0.09 -11.67
CA THR A 146 7.07 1.22 -10.75
C THR A 146 6.63 2.49 -11.46
N VAL A 147 5.87 3.34 -10.77
CA VAL A 147 5.33 4.59 -11.30
C VAL A 147 5.63 5.71 -10.31
N SER A 148 5.80 6.92 -10.78
CA SER A 148 5.80 8.10 -9.94
C SER A 148 4.60 8.97 -10.29
N LYS A 149 3.95 9.47 -9.25
CA LYS A 149 2.91 10.51 -9.34
C LYS A 149 3.45 11.86 -8.85
N GLY A 150 4.66 11.87 -8.28
CA GLY A 150 5.22 13.09 -7.70
C GLY A 150 4.21 13.73 -6.74
N GLU A 151 3.94 15.02 -6.92
CA GLU A 151 2.98 15.80 -6.14
C GLU A 151 1.57 15.89 -6.76
N GLU A 152 1.32 15.21 -7.88
CA GLU A 152 0.12 15.41 -8.71
C GLU A 152 -1.15 14.81 -8.10
N GLU A 153 -1.01 13.80 -7.23
CA GLU A 153 -2.16 13.13 -6.58
C GLU A 153 -2.08 13.24 -5.06
N PRO A 154 -2.32 14.43 -4.47
CA PRO A 154 -2.30 14.58 -3.03
C PRO A 154 -3.53 13.94 -2.38
N VAL A 155 -3.34 13.30 -1.21
CA VAL A 155 -4.43 12.72 -0.38
C VAL A 155 -4.78 13.61 0.81
N ALA A 156 -3.95 14.61 1.10
CA ALA A 156 -4.14 15.58 2.16
C ALA A 156 -3.63 16.97 1.74
N THR A 157 -3.96 18.00 2.55
CA THR A 157 -3.50 19.35 2.27
C THR A 157 -1.97 19.47 2.36
N ASN A 158 -1.35 20.14 1.41
CA ASN A 158 0.08 20.45 1.46
C ASN A 158 0.41 21.67 2.36
N SER A 159 -0.59 22.34 2.90
CA SER A 159 -0.42 23.54 3.74
C SER A 159 0.14 23.20 5.13
N THR A 160 -0.21 22.03 5.69
CA THR A 160 0.25 21.56 7.00
C THR A 160 1.39 20.56 6.90
N SER A 161 2.19 20.41 7.95
CA SER A 161 3.26 19.39 8.03
C SER A 161 2.69 17.99 7.99
N GLU A 162 1.57 17.78 8.71
CA GLU A 162 0.87 16.50 8.81
C GLU A 162 0.29 16.06 7.46
N GLY A 163 -0.33 17.00 6.74
CA GLY A 163 -0.86 16.71 5.40
C GLY A 163 0.26 16.40 4.40
N ARG A 164 1.38 17.13 4.45
CA ARG A 164 2.55 16.79 3.62
C ARG A 164 3.12 15.41 3.97
N ALA A 165 3.15 15.04 5.25
CA ALA A 165 3.59 13.71 5.67
C ALA A 165 2.73 12.58 5.08
N GLN A 166 1.41 12.79 4.99
CA GLN A 166 0.50 11.85 4.34
C GLN A 166 0.71 11.78 2.82
N ASN A 167 1.08 12.90 2.20
CA ASN A 167 1.37 12.93 0.76
C ASN A 167 2.69 12.24 0.40
N ARG A 168 3.70 12.25 1.29
CA ARG A 168 4.95 11.49 1.13
C ARG A 168 4.72 10.02 1.43
N ARG A 169 4.24 9.26 0.43
CA ARG A 169 3.82 7.88 0.59
C ARG A 169 4.23 6.99 -0.58
N ILE A 170 4.19 5.70 -0.34
CA ILE A 170 4.19 4.66 -1.37
C ILE A 170 2.82 4.00 -1.38
N GLU A 171 2.27 3.83 -2.56
CA GLU A 171 1.06 3.04 -2.79
C GLU A 171 1.42 1.76 -3.55
N PHE A 172 0.91 0.63 -3.06
CA PHE A 172 0.96 -0.64 -3.75
C PHE A 172 -0.42 -0.94 -4.32
N LYS A 173 -0.54 -0.89 -5.65
CA LYS A 173 -1.75 -1.33 -6.33
C LYS A 173 -1.65 -2.82 -6.57
N LEU A 174 -2.52 -3.55 -5.90
CA LEU A 174 -2.56 -5.00 -5.92
C LEU A 174 -3.70 -5.45 -6.83
N THR A 175 -3.41 -6.42 -7.69
CA THR A 175 -4.40 -7.06 -8.56
C THR A 175 -4.17 -8.56 -8.47
N ARG A 176 -5.21 -9.35 -8.18
CA ARG A 176 -5.12 -10.81 -8.14
C ARG A 176 -4.84 -11.36 -9.53
N ARG A 177 -3.92 -12.32 -9.62
CA ARG A 177 -3.67 -13.02 -10.88
C ARG A 177 -4.93 -13.71 -11.40
N GLY A 178 -5.20 -13.53 -12.70
CA GLY A 178 -6.35 -14.16 -13.34
C GLY A 178 -7.69 -13.48 -13.09
N SER A 179 -7.73 -12.31 -12.44
CA SER A 179 -8.96 -11.53 -12.23
C SER A 179 -9.21 -10.47 -13.33
N LEU A 180 -8.42 -10.46 -14.41
CA LEU A 180 -8.56 -9.55 -15.56
C LEU A 180 -9.25 -10.23 -16.73
#